data_c92fcc57833fabda76aac9db138f480d
#
_entry.id   c92fcc57833fabda76aac9db138f480d
#
_cell.length_a   1.000
_cell.length_b   1.000
_cell.length_c   1.000
_cell.angle_alpha   90.00
_cell.angle_beta   90.00
_cell.angle_gamma   90.00
#
_symmetry.space_group_name_H-M   'P 1'
#
loop_
_entity.id
_entity.type
_entity.pdbx_description
1 polymer ?
#
loop_
_entity_poly.entity_id
_entity_poly.type
_entity_poly.pdbx_seq_one_letter_code
_entity_poly.pdbx_strand_id
1 'polypeptide(L)'
;MHKIDFNKPVSTLTGDEFLPKDGMNFAQQILEYFESLGGVAHSPWGDVLLDMKGIQSDKAHGIGRIKAASFAAIKDVLENGHIILPLDYYSTNGKRQMTGMIAAPIRIASDNFICVVVVIYNLKERRLYLHETFLTEKIPEIAASSLVRVSKAESPQSQGIIAKILHDFLIPNNYWRN
;
A
#
# COMPACT_ATOMS: atom_id res chain seq x y z
N MET A 1 20.12 8.49 1.07
CA MET A 1 19.37 7.30 1.53
C MET A 1 18.74 7.66 2.87
N HIS A 2 17.44 7.93 2.92
CA HIS A 2 16.78 8.26 4.18
C HIS A 2 16.59 6.96 4.99
N LYS A 3 17.25 6.89 6.12
CA LYS A 3 17.13 5.77 7.06
C LYS A 3 15.74 5.87 7.71
N ILE A 4 14.92 4.82 7.57
CA ILE A 4 13.63 4.76 8.27
C ILE A 4 13.88 4.68 9.77
N ASP A 5 13.30 5.60 10.50
CA ASP A 5 13.40 5.67 11.96
C ASP A 5 12.16 5.05 12.60
N PHE A 6 12.27 3.81 13.06
CA PHE A 6 11.19 3.11 13.76
C PHE A 6 10.85 3.72 15.13
N ASN A 7 11.69 4.63 15.66
CA ASN A 7 11.37 5.36 16.87
C ASN A 7 10.33 6.46 16.62
N LYS A 8 10.08 6.78 15.34
CA LYS A 8 9.12 7.80 14.92
C LYS A 8 8.14 7.24 13.87
N PRO A 9 7.31 6.25 14.25
CA PRO A 9 6.30 5.74 13.33
C PRO A 9 5.32 6.86 12.97
N VAL A 10 4.86 6.89 11.72
CA VAL A 10 3.84 7.86 11.27
C VAL A 10 2.46 7.53 11.85
N SER A 11 2.24 6.29 12.26
CA SER A 11 1.02 5.84 12.90
C SER A 11 1.32 4.75 13.92
N THR A 12 0.58 4.77 15.04
CA THR A 12 0.64 3.73 16.07
C THR A 12 -0.76 3.18 16.29
N LEU A 13 -0.92 1.88 16.07
CA LEU A 13 -2.17 1.15 16.07
C LEU A 13 -2.20 0.11 17.19
N THR A 14 -3.40 -0.23 17.67
CA THR A 14 -3.59 -1.27 18.68
C THR A 14 -3.57 -2.68 18.10
N GLY A 15 -3.92 -2.82 16.83
CA GLY A 15 -4.17 -4.09 16.15
C GLY A 15 -5.63 -4.53 16.22
N ASP A 16 -6.49 -3.74 16.84
CA ASP A 16 -7.91 -4.04 17.07
C ASP A 16 -8.85 -3.04 16.39
N GLU A 17 -8.32 -2.20 15.49
CA GLU A 17 -9.05 -1.11 14.85
C GLU A 17 -10.28 -1.59 14.08
N PHE A 18 -10.21 -2.79 13.49
CA PHE A 18 -11.27 -3.36 12.68
C PHE A 18 -11.62 -4.80 13.12
N LEU A 19 -11.84 -4.99 14.42
CA LEU A 19 -12.33 -6.26 14.93
C LEU A 19 -13.72 -6.56 14.37
N PRO A 20 -14.04 -7.84 14.07
CA PRO A 20 -15.37 -8.23 13.64
C PRO A 20 -16.42 -7.74 14.62
N LYS A 21 -17.43 -7.04 14.11
CA LYS A 21 -18.62 -6.64 14.84
C LYS A 21 -19.82 -7.36 14.27
N ASP A 22 -20.85 -7.58 15.06
CA ASP A 22 -22.08 -8.26 14.64
C ASP A 22 -22.64 -7.67 13.34
N GLY A 23 -22.69 -8.49 12.28
CA GLY A 23 -23.21 -8.12 10.97
C GLY A 23 -22.28 -7.28 10.08
N MET A 24 -21.09 -6.88 10.53
CA MET A 24 -20.16 -6.08 9.75
C MET A 24 -18.87 -6.85 9.44
N ASN A 25 -18.51 -6.95 8.18
CA ASN A 25 -17.21 -7.49 7.77
C ASN A 25 -16.12 -6.40 7.79
N PHE A 26 -14.85 -6.82 7.70
CA PHE A 26 -13.71 -5.90 7.70
C PHE A 26 -13.81 -4.82 6.61
N ALA A 27 -14.22 -5.19 5.40
CA ALA A 27 -14.28 -4.27 4.28
C ALA A 27 -15.26 -3.13 4.52
N GLN A 28 -16.41 -3.41 5.14
CA GLN A 28 -17.40 -2.39 5.50
C GLN A 28 -16.86 -1.45 6.58
N GLN A 29 -16.22 -1.99 7.62
CA GLN A 29 -15.64 -1.18 8.70
C GLN A 29 -14.53 -0.27 8.18
N ILE A 30 -13.67 -0.77 7.30
CA ILE A 30 -12.60 0.01 6.67
C ILE A 30 -13.19 1.11 5.79
N LEU A 31 -14.24 0.81 5.01
CA LEU A 31 -14.90 1.80 4.17
C LEU A 31 -15.52 2.92 5.01
N GLU A 32 -16.25 2.58 6.06
CA GLU A 32 -16.82 3.58 6.99
C GLU A 32 -15.74 4.44 7.63
N TYR A 33 -14.60 3.83 7.97
CA TYR A 33 -13.45 4.57 8.48
C TYR A 33 -12.89 5.54 7.44
N PHE A 34 -12.72 5.12 6.19
CA PHE A 34 -12.28 5.99 5.10
C PHE A 34 -13.26 7.14 4.86
N GLU A 35 -14.55 6.88 4.87
CA GLU A 35 -15.60 7.89 4.74
C GLU A 35 -15.54 8.90 5.90
N SER A 36 -15.28 8.44 7.13
CA SER A 36 -15.10 9.30 8.30
C SER A 36 -13.90 10.25 8.18
N LEU A 37 -12.88 9.86 7.39
CA LEU A 37 -11.72 10.68 7.07
C LEU A 37 -11.94 11.60 5.84
N GLY A 38 -13.14 11.60 5.26
CA GLY A 38 -13.49 12.34 4.06
C GLY A 38 -13.20 11.61 2.75
N GLY A 39 -12.85 10.31 2.79
CA GLY A 39 -12.65 9.46 1.61
C GLY A 39 -11.41 9.79 0.76
N VAL A 40 -10.53 10.66 1.26
CA VAL A 40 -9.36 11.18 0.53
C VAL A 40 -8.16 11.28 1.46
N ALA A 41 -6.97 10.98 0.93
CA ALA A 41 -5.69 11.27 1.56
C ALA A 41 -4.81 12.12 0.62
N HIS A 42 -4.08 13.06 1.17
CA HIS A 42 -3.17 13.91 0.40
C HIS A 42 -1.83 13.20 0.23
N SER A 43 -1.37 13.06 -1.00
CA SER A 43 -0.05 12.48 -1.31
C SER A 43 0.82 13.49 -2.05
N PRO A 44 2.13 13.23 -2.20
CA PRO A 44 3.00 14.07 -3.02
C PRO A 44 2.56 14.18 -4.49
N TRP A 45 1.70 13.28 -4.95
CA TRP A 45 1.16 13.26 -6.33
C TRP A 45 -0.23 13.87 -6.44
N GLY A 46 -0.83 14.27 -5.33
CA GLY A 46 -2.18 14.79 -5.24
C GLY A 46 -3.10 13.94 -4.38
N ASP A 47 -4.39 14.21 -4.48
CA ASP A 47 -5.42 13.54 -3.68
C ASP A 47 -5.65 12.10 -4.15
N VAL A 48 -5.53 11.16 -3.22
CA VAL A 48 -5.76 9.73 -3.43
C VAL A 48 -7.13 9.37 -2.86
N LEU A 49 -8.00 8.81 -3.70
CA LEU A 49 -9.29 8.30 -3.25
C LEU A 49 -9.12 7.00 -2.47
N LEU A 50 -9.73 6.97 -1.29
CA LEU A 50 -9.80 5.81 -0.39
C LEU A 50 -11.19 5.20 -0.54
N ASP A 51 -11.31 4.21 -1.41
CA ASP A 51 -12.58 3.60 -1.78
C ASP A 51 -12.60 2.07 -1.63
N MET A 52 -13.76 1.48 -1.90
CA MET A 52 -13.95 0.03 -1.81
C MET A 52 -13.06 -0.75 -2.79
N LYS A 53 -12.65 -0.16 -3.92
CA LYS A 53 -11.81 -0.86 -4.92
C LYS A 53 -10.46 -1.23 -4.34
N GLY A 54 -9.83 -0.31 -3.59
CA GLY A 54 -8.57 -0.58 -2.89
C GLY A 54 -8.70 -1.69 -1.85
N ILE A 55 -9.79 -1.68 -1.08
CA ILE A 55 -10.06 -2.70 -0.06
C ILE A 55 -10.30 -4.07 -0.70
N GLN A 56 -11.03 -4.13 -1.81
CA GLN A 56 -11.32 -5.38 -2.52
C GLN A 56 -10.09 -5.99 -3.18
N SER A 57 -9.18 -5.18 -3.70
CA SER A 57 -7.91 -5.66 -4.25
C SER A 57 -7.12 -6.41 -3.18
N ASP A 58 -7.06 -5.89 -1.98
CA ASP A 58 -6.40 -6.53 -0.86
C ASP A 58 -7.12 -7.78 -0.33
N LYS A 59 -8.45 -7.80 -0.40
CA LYS A 59 -9.27 -8.94 0.04
C LYS A 59 -8.98 -10.23 -0.72
N ALA A 60 -8.63 -10.13 -2.00
CA ALA A 60 -8.30 -11.28 -2.84
C ALA A 60 -7.05 -12.04 -2.33
N HIS A 61 -6.19 -11.38 -1.55
CA HIS A 61 -4.98 -11.96 -0.97
C HIS A 61 -5.13 -12.39 0.51
N GLY A 62 -6.34 -12.28 1.06
CA GLY A 62 -6.65 -12.61 2.46
C GLY A 62 -6.28 -11.46 3.41
N ILE A 63 -7.26 -10.92 4.11
CA ILE A 63 -7.05 -9.87 5.13
C ILE A 63 -7.09 -10.52 6.50
N GLY A 64 -5.91 -10.72 7.12
CA GLY A 64 -5.79 -11.05 8.53
C GLY A 64 -5.93 -9.82 9.42
N ARG A 65 -6.04 -10.03 10.73
CA ARG A 65 -6.25 -8.98 11.74
C ARG A 65 -5.22 -7.84 11.66
N ILE A 66 -3.95 -8.17 11.56
CA ILE A 66 -2.85 -7.18 11.50
C ILE A 66 -2.90 -6.39 10.20
N LYS A 67 -3.14 -7.04 9.07
CA LYS A 67 -3.31 -6.33 7.80
C LYS A 67 -4.55 -5.45 7.83
N ALA A 68 -5.67 -5.91 8.40
CA ALA A 68 -6.87 -5.08 8.56
C ALA A 68 -6.55 -3.81 9.35
N ALA A 69 -5.87 -3.92 10.49
CA ALA A 69 -5.46 -2.78 11.30
C ALA A 69 -4.62 -1.77 10.50
N SER A 70 -3.74 -2.23 9.60
CA SER A 70 -2.87 -1.35 8.81
C SER A 70 -3.64 -0.36 7.91
N PHE A 71 -4.89 -0.66 7.55
CA PHE A 71 -5.72 0.28 6.79
C PHE A 71 -5.97 1.59 7.56
N ALA A 72 -5.95 1.56 8.89
CA ALA A 72 -6.06 2.76 9.70
C ALA A 72 -4.85 3.70 9.57
N ALA A 73 -3.70 3.20 9.12
CA ALA A 73 -2.49 3.99 8.89
C ALA A 73 -2.37 4.56 7.46
N ILE A 74 -3.20 4.15 6.51
CA ILE A 74 -3.01 4.48 5.09
C ILE A 74 -2.95 5.99 4.86
N LYS A 75 -3.83 6.76 5.47
CA LYS A 75 -3.82 8.22 5.36
C LYS A 75 -2.49 8.80 5.84
N ASP A 76 -2.03 8.40 7.02
CA ASP A 76 -0.77 8.87 7.60
C ASP A 76 0.43 8.48 6.72
N VAL A 77 0.43 7.27 6.15
CA VAL A 77 1.48 6.80 5.24
C VAL A 77 1.50 7.62 3.97
N LEU A 78 0.35 7.90 3.35
CA LEU A 78 0.27 8.70 2.13
C LEU A 78 0.73 10.14 2.35
N GLU A 79 0.37 10.74 3.49
CA GLU A 79 0.66 12.13 3.81
C GLU A 79 2.08 12.37 4.34
N ASN A 80 2.67 11.38 5.02
CA ASN A 80 3.93 11.55 5.75
C ASN A 80 5.03 10.55 5.35
N GLY A 81 4.73 9.63 4.43
CA GLY A 81 5.67 8.59 4.01
C GLY A 81 6.66 9.07 2.95
N HIS A 82 7.53 8.15 2.57
CA HIS A 82 8.55 8.35 1.54
C HIS A 82 8.19 7.64 0.26
N ILE A 83 8.40 8.30 -0.87
CA ILE A 83 8.25 7.69 -2.18
C ILE A 83 9.34 6.65 -2.37
N ILE A 84 8.96 5.38 -2.51
CA ILE A 84 9.86 4.26 -2.80
C ILE A 84 9.79 3.84 -4.27
N LEU A 85 8.65 4.11 -4.92
CA LEU A 85 8.47 3.96 -6.36
C LEU A 85 7.81 5.23 -6.88
N PRO A 86 8.48 6.03 -7.74
CA PRO A 86 7.87 7.21 -8.35
C PRO A 86 6.60 6.85 -9.14
N LEU A 87 5.62 7.75 -9.16
CA LEU A 87 4.43 7.59 -9.99
C LEU A 87 4.81 7.68 -11.46
N ASP A 88 4.81 6.55 -12.14
CA ASP A 88 5.17 6.43 -13.56
C ASP A 88 4.48 5.19 -14.18
N TYR A 89 4.65 5.00 -15.47
CA TYR A 89 4.12 3.84 -16.16
C TYR A 89 4.98 2.61 -15.94
N TYR A 90 4.38 1.59 -15.36
CA TYR A 90 4.98 0.27 -15.20
C TYR A 90 4.13 -0.78 -15.89
N SER A 91 4.76 -1.83 -16.40
CA SER A 91 4.06 -2.97 -16.98
C SER A 91 3.98 -4.08 -15.95
N THR A 92 2.77 -4.55 -15.69
CA THR A 92 2.51 -5.70 -14.82
C THR A 92 1.59 -6.67 -15.55
N ASN A 93 2.02 -7.91 -15.73
CA ASN A 93 1.24 -8.95 -16.45
C ASN A 93 0.74 -8.49 -17.83
N GLY A 94 1.58 -7.78 -18.58
CA GLY A 94 1.23 -7.27 -19.91
C GLY A 94 0.32 -6.04 -19.91
N LYS A 95 -0.09 -5.54 -18.74
CA LYS A 95 -0.87 -4.31 -18.62
C LYS A 95 0.03 -3.16 -18.19
N ARG A 96 0.02 -2.09 -18.96
CA ARG A 96 0.71 -0.85 -18.65
C ARG A 96 -0.18 0.01 -17.76
N GLN A 97 0.31 0.36 -16.57
CA GLN A 97 -0.43 1.15 -15.60
C GLN A 97 0.46 2.18 -14.94
N MET A 98 -0.08 3.37 -14.72
CA MET A 98 0.61 4.40 -13.94
C MET A 98 0.46 4.08 -12.46
N THR A 99 1.57 3.71 -11.83
CA THR A 99 1.62 3.20 -10.45
C THR A 99 2.71 3.93 -9.68
N GLY A 100 2.49 4.16 -8.39
CA GLY A 100 3.49 4.66 -7.46
C GLY A 100 3.37 3.97 -6.11
N MET A 101 4.44 4.02 -5.30
CA MET A 101 4.45 3.45 -3.96
C MET A 101 5.02 4.43 -2.95
N ILE A 102 4.35 4.54 -1.81
CA ILE A 102 4.78 5.30 -0.64
C ILE A 102 4.92 4.34 0.52
N ALA A 103 5.98 4.46 1.29
CA ALA A 103 6.25 3.64 2.45
C ALA A 103 6.54 4.48 3.69
N ALA A 104 6.11 4.01 4.83
CA ALA A 104 6.41 4.63 6.12
C ALA A 104 6.48 3.59 7.24
N PRO A 105 7.26 3.86 8.32
CA PRO A 105 7.24 3.05 9.52
C PRO A 105 5.91 3.23 10.25
N ILE A 106 5.31 2.13 10.66
CA ILE A 106 4.15 2.11 11.55
C ILE A 106 4.40 1.14 12.69
N ARG A 107 3.62 1.27 13.75
CA ARG A 107 3.62 0.33 14.86
C ARG A 107 2.22 -0.25 15.02
N ILE A 108 2.12 -1.57 15.12
CA ILE A 108 0.86 -2.26 15.41
C ILE A 108 1.08 -3.11 16.67
N ALA A 109 0.35 -2.83 17.71
CA ALA A 109 0.59 -3.33 19.05
C ALA A 109 2.04 -3.02 19.50
N SER A 110 2.88 -4.02 19.73
CA SER A 110 4.30 -3.87 20.08
C SER A 110 5.25 -3.99 18.88
N ASP A 111 4.76 -4.36 17.70
CA ASP A 111 5.57 -4.72 16.56
C ASP A 111 5.75 -3.55 15.58
N ASN A 112 6.95 -3.41 15.05
CA ASN A 112 7.29 -2.39 14.07
C ASN A 112 7.19 -2.97 12.66
N PHE A 113 6.50 -2.25 11.78
CA PHE A 113 6.34 -2.60 10.37
C PHE A 113 6.67 -1.41 9.48
N ILE A 114 6.99 -1.71 8.24
CA ILE A 114 6.92 -0.75 7.15
C ILE A 114 5.62 -1.02 6.41
N CYS A 115 4.75 -0.03 6.40
CA CYS A 115 3.53 -0.05 5.60
C CYS A 115 3.84 0.54 4.23
N VAL A 116 3.55 -0.21 3.18
CA VAL A 116 3.69 0.22 1.80
C VAL A 116 2.30 0.38 1.20
N VAL A 117 2.04 1.54 0.65
CA VAL A 117 0.78 1.87 -0.02
C VAL A 117 1.03 2.03 -1.51
N VAL A 118 0.32 1.24 -2.30
CA VAL A 118 0.36 1.27 -3.76
C VAL A 118 -0.78 2.15 -4.26
N VAL A 119 -0.44 3.12 -5.08
CA VAL A 119 -1.38 4.07 -5.69
C VAL A 119 -1.36 3.89 -7.19
N ILE A 120 -2.53 3.92 -7.82
CA ILE A 120 -2.68 3.91 -9.27
C ILE A 120 -3.33 5.20 -9.75
N TYR A 121 -2.95 5.64 -10.95
CA TYR A 121 -3.61 6.75 -11.62
C TYR A 121 -4.51 6.22 -12.75
N ASN A 122 -5.80 6.52 -12.63
CA ASN A 122 -6.77 6.19 -13.67
C ASN A 122 -6.85 7.34 -14.69
N LEU A 123 -6.36 7.07 -15.90
CA LEU A 123 -6.32 8.07 -16.98
C LEU A 123 -7.70 8.55 -17.43
N LYS A 124 -8.71 7.67 -17.39
CA LYS A 124 -10.06 8.01 -17.83
C LYS A 124 -10.74 8.94 -16.82
N GLU A 125 -10.58 8.66 -15.55
CA GLU A 125 -11.20 9.41 -14.47
C GLU A 125 -10.30 10.57 -14.00
N ARG A 126 -9.02 10.60 -14.44
CA ARG A 126 -7.99 11.58 -14.04
C ARG A 126 -7.83 11.67 -12.52
N ARG A 127 -7.80 10.53 -11.85
CA ARG A 127 -7.75 10.41 -10.39
C ARG A 127 -6.76 9.37 -9.93
N LEU A 128 -6.20 9.62 -8.75
CA LEU A 128 -5.40 8.66 -8.00
C LEU A 128 -6.31 7.81 -7.10
N TYR A 129 -6.04 6.52 -7.04
CA TYR A 129 -6.77 5.56 -6.22
C TYR A 129 -5.82 4.74 -5.38
N LEU A 130 -6.23 4.45 -4.15
CA LEU A 130 -5.64 3.38 -3.38
C LEU A 130 -5.84 2.07 -4.15
N HIS A 131 -4.74 1.34 -4.39
CA HIS A 131 -4.80 0.05 -5.08
C HIS A 131 -4.57 -1.11 -4.13
N GLU A 132 -3.49 -1.06 -3.37
CA GLU A 132 -3.08 -2.14 -2.49
C GLU A 132 -2.26 -1.60 -1.32
N THR A 133 -2.27 -2.36 -0.22
CA THR A 133 -1.46 -2.10 0.97
C THR A 133 -0.79 -3.39 1.41
N PHE A 134 0.47 -3.32 1.79
CA PHE A 134 1.16 -4.45 2.39
C PHE A 134 2.12 -4.01 3.49
N LEU A 135 2.43 -4.94 4.38
CA LEU A 135 3.37 -4.76 5.47
C LEU A 135 4.65 -5.55 5.19
N THR A 136 5.77 -4.99 5.60
CA THR A 136 7.08 -5.64 5.52
C THR A 136 7.94 -5.24 6.71
N GLU A 137 8.91 -6.08 7.07
CA GLU A 137 9.89 -5.77 8.11
C GLU A 137 11.11 -5.02 7.57
N LYS A 138 11.30 -5.02 6.26
CA LYS A 138 12.45 -4.40 5.58
C LYS A 138 11.99 -3.37 4.56
N ILE A 139 12.78 -2.31 4.40
CA ILE A 139 12.57 -1.38 3.30
C ILE A 139 12.85 -2.11 1.99
N PRO A 140 11.90 -2.09 1.05
CA PRO A 140 12.20 -2.53 -0.30
C PRO A 140 13.29 -1.64 -0.87
N GLU A 141 14.53 -2.13 -0.95
CA GLU A 141 15.56 -1.47 -1.74
C GLU A 141 15.22 -1.64 -3.22
N ILE A 142 14.36 -0.77 -3.70
CA ILE A 142 14.12 -0.64 -5.13
C ILE A 142 15.31 0.13 -5.66
N ALA A 143 16.39 -0.59 -6.04
CA ALA A 143 17.46 0.05 -6.75
C ALA A 143 16.88 0.72 -8.00
N ALA A 144 17.09 2.03 -8.13
CA ALA A 144 16.60 2.79 -9.29
C ALA A 144 17.07 2.19 -10.63
N SER A 145 18.12 1.37 -10.63
CA SER A 145 18.64 0.62 -11.77
C SER A 145 17.83 -0.63 -12.12
N SER A 146 17.03 -1.20 -11.21
CA SER A 146 16.17 -2.36 -11.51
C SER A 146 14.76 -1.97 -11.94
N LEU A 147 14.39 -0.70 -11.77
CA LEU A 147 13.16 -0.15 -12.29
C LEU A 147 13.40 0.34 -13.72
N VAL A 148 13.25 -0.56 -14.66
CA VAL A 148 13.22 -0.16 -16.08
C VAL A 148 11.97 0.73 -16.26
N ARG A 149 12.18 2.05 -16.25
CA ARG A 149 11.20 2.97 -16.82
C ARG A 149 10.89 2.46 -18.20
N VAL A 150 9.65 2.10 -18.44
CA VAL A 150 9.22 1.70 -19.79
C VAL A 150 9.17 2.96 -20.65
N SER A 151 10.36 3.49 -20.96
CA SER A 151 10.53 4.46 -22.02
C SER A 151 10.46 3.72 -23.33
N LYS A 152 9.30 3.73 -23.99
CA LYS A 152 9.05 3.42 -25.41
C LYS A 152 9.45 2.07 -25.98
N ALA A 153 10.12 1.16 -25.29
CA ALA A 153 10.45 -0.15 -25.80
C ALA A 153 9.85 -1.25 -24.92
N GLU A 154 8.94 -2.01 -25.47
CA GLU A 154 8.39 -3.22 -24.89
C GLU A 154 9.52 -4.24 -24.71
N SER A 155 10.01 -4.40 -23.50
CA SER A 155 10.88 -5.51 -23.15
C SER A 155 10.09 -6.49 -22.28
N PRO A 156 10.09 -7.80 -22.63
CA PRO A 156 9.44 -8.82 -21.80
C PRO A 156 9.99 -8.94 -20.38
N GLN A 157 11.17 -8.38 -20.13
CA GLN A 157 11.85 -8.43 -18.83
C GLN A 157 11.26 -7.49 -17.76
N SER A 158 10.49 -6.47 -18.14
CA SER A 158 9.86 -5.53 -17.19
C SER A 158 8.60 -6.08 -16.52
N GLN A 159 8.05 -7.19 -17.04
CA GLN A 159 6.75 -7.74 -16.62
C GLN A 159 6.74 -8.36 -15.21
N GLY A 160 7.91 -8.64 -14.65
CA GLY A 160 8.01 -9.32 -13.35
C GLY A 160 8.44 -8.44 -12.17
N ILE A 161 8.89 -7.18 -12.44
CA ILE A 161 9.61 -6.41 -11.40
C ILE A 161 8.68 -6.00 -10.25
N ILE A 162 7.51 -5.45 -10.55
CA ILE A 162 6.56 -5.05 -9.48
C ILE A 162 6.02 -6.29 -8.78
N ALA A 163 5.63 -7.33 -9.52
CA ALA A 163 5.18 -8.59 -8.94
C ALA A 163 6.29 -9.26 -8.12
N LYS A 164 7.55 -9.20 -8.56
CA LYS A 164 8.69 -9.71 -7.84
C LYS A 164 8.98 -8.90 -6.58
N ILE A 165 8.92 -7.56 -6.67
CA ILE A 165 9.05 -6.67 -5.51
C ILE A 165 7.96 -6.99 -4.50
N LEU A 166 6.70 -7.11 -4.91
CA LEU A 166 5.60 -7.46 -4.04
C LEU A 166 5.78 -8.86 -3.42
N HIS A 167 6.26 -9.83 -4.20
CA HIS A 167 6.51 -11.20 -3.73
C HIS A 167 7.70 -11.29 -2.77
N ASP A 168 8.81 -10.62 -3.06
CA ASP A 168 10.05 -10.70 -2.27
C ASP A 168 9.94 -9.95 -0.91
N PHE A 169 8.95 -9.04 -0.78
CA PHE A 169 8.76 -8.20 0.41
C PHE A 169 7.49 -8.51 1.20
N LEU A 170 6.63 -9.41 0.72
CA LEU A 170 5.51 -9.87 1.51
C LEU A 170 6.03 -10.63 2.74
N ILE A 171 5.55 -10.24 3.92
CA ILE A 171 5.75 -11.03 5.13
C ILE A 171 5.16 -12.43 4.87
N PRO A 172 5.88 -13.52 5.13
CA PRO A 172 5.36 -14.87 4.92
C PRO A 172 3.99 -15.03 5.56
N ASN A 173 3.08 -15.67 4.86
CA ASN A 173 1.65 -15.86 5.23
C ASN A 173 1.39 -16.35 6.67
N ASN A 174 2.41 -16.76 7.41
CA ASN A 174 2.31 -17.25 8.78
C ASN A 174 1.99 -16.16 9.82
N TYR A 175 2.27 -14.88 9.52
CA TYR A 175 1.94 -13.75 10.40
C TYR A 175 0.45 -13.39 10.37
N TRP A 176 -0.29 -13.87 9.38
CA TRP A 176 -1.68 -13.49 9.14
C TRP A 176 -2.70 -14.50 9.69
N ARG A 177 -2.26 -15.62 10.27
CA ARG A 177 -3.11 -16.75 10.65
C ARG A 177 -3.40 -16.90 12.15
N ASN A 178 -3.04 -15.93 12.98
CA ASN A 178 -3.39 -15.97 14.41
C ASN A 178 -4.38 -14.88 14.77
#